data_6ac9f17ed144a8aba43b2779531fd17f
#
_entry.id   6ac9f17ed144a8aba43b2779531fd17f
#
_cell.length_a   1.000
_cell.length_b   1.000
_cell.length_c   1.000
_cell.angle_alpha   90.00
_cell.angle_beta   90.00
_cell.angle_gamma   90.00
#
_symmetry.space_group_name_H-M   'P 1'
#
loop_
_entity.id
_entity.type
_entity.pdbx_description
1 polymer ?
#
loop_
_entity_poly.entity_id
_entity_poly.type
_entity_poly.pdbx_seq_one_letter_code
_entity_poly.pdbx_strand_id
1 'polypeptide(L)'
;MTATSKSCKACGSETKVTTLGSFRGEEGPVAVIVNGMPALVCAKDHKRFLYPEFVTRLMDFVADPEKVAPQPPAVKRGLFKKRYHCSGCNAELPAAPTGKSERGLDASFKNATPFKVVVQVALHKCAGCGREQVLSNEEVAGSAFKAVAHGFRAADIHTDR
;
A
#
# COMPACT_ATOMS: atom_id res chain seq x y z
N MET A 1 -24.47 15.28 -16.86
CA MET A 1 -23.69 15.40 -15.62
C MET A 1 -22.62 16.43 -15.81
N THR A 2 -22.72 17.52 -15.14
CA THR A 2 -21.69 18.53 -15.10
C THR A 2 -20.56 18.00 -14.20
N ALA A 3 -19.49 17.52 -14.83
CA ALA A 3 -18.23 17.39 -14.12
C ALA A 3 -17.94 18.77 -13.54
N THR A 4 -17.96 18.91 -12.24
CA THR A 4 -17.59 20.15 -11.58
C THR A 4 -16.11 20.37 -11.89
N SER A 5 -15.86 21.22 -12.88
CA SER A 5 -14.53 21.67 -13.22
C SER A 5 -14.00 22.43 -12.01
N LYS A 6 -13.08 21.79 -11.30
CA LYS A 6 -12.42 22.43 -10.16
C LYS A 6 -11.13 23.06 -10.64
N SER A 7 -10.91 24.31 -10.27
CA SER A 7 -9.65 24.97 -10.58
C SER A 7 -8.50 24.37 -9.78
N CYS A 8 -7.33 24.25 -10.42
CA CYS A 8 -6.12 23.80 -9.76
C CYS A 8 -5.71 24.82 -8.67
N LYS A 9 -5.54 24.35 -7.45
CA LYS A 9 -5.13 25.22 -6.32
C LYS A 9 -3.70 25.75 -6.46
N ALA A 10 -2.86 25.04 -7.22
CA ALA A 10 -1.48 25.44 -7.40
C ALA A 10 -1.29 26.53 -8.47
N CYS A 11 -2.09 26.52 -9.54
CA CYS A 11 -1.89 27.43 -10.68
C CYS A 11 -3.17 28.09 -11.21
N GLY A 12 -4.35 27.75 -10.66
CA GLY A 12 -5.63 28.30 -11.08
C GLY A 12 -6.19 27.77 -12.39
N SER A 13 -5.45 26.91 -13.09
CA SER A 13 -5.90 26.32 -14.36
C SER A 13 -7.05 25.35 -14.14
N GLU A 14 -7.85 25.15 -15.19
CA GLU A 14 -8.91 24.15 -15.15
C GLU A 14 -8.33 22.73 -15.00
N THR A 15 -8.99 21.91 -14.22
CA THR A 15 -8.62 20.50 -14.04
C THR A 15 -9.59 19.58 -14.78
N LYS A 16 -9.08 18.44 -15.23
CA LYS A 16 -9.87 17.36 -15.85
C LYS A 16 -9.69 16.08 -15.07
N VAL A 17 -10.74 15.25 -15.01
CA VAL A 17 -10.64 13.90 -14.47
C VAL A 17 -9.82 13.05 -15.43
N THR A 18 -8.72 12.50 -14.94
CA THR A 18 -7.80 11.67 -15.71
C THR A 18 -7.53 10.38 -14.96
N THR A 19 -7.61 9.26 -15.64
CA THR A 19 -7.20 7.98 -15.07
C THR A 19 -5.68 7.89 -15.11
N LEU A 20 -5.07 7.76 -13.92
CA LEU A 20 -3.62 7.61 -13.82
C LEU A 20 -3.17 6.21 -14.22
N GLY A 21 -1.98 6.10 -14.78
CA GLY A 21 -1.33 4.81 -14.95
C GLY A 21 -1.02 4.15 -13.61
N SER A 22 -0.61 2.89 -13.65
CA SER A 22 -0.20 2.18 -12.46
C SER A 22 0.99 2.88 -11.79
N PHE A 23 0.92 3.03 -10.46
CA PHE A 23 2.06 3.52 -9.70
C PHE A 23 2.28 2.65 -8.46
N ARG A 24 3.50 2.68 -7.95
CA ARG A 24 3.96 1.77 -6.91
C ARG A 24 4.79 2.51 -5.88
N GLY A 25 4.58 2.18 -4.61
CA GLY A 25 5.45 2.57 -3.49
C GLY A 25 5.94 1.33 -2.75
N GLU A 26 7.15 1.36 -2.27
CA GLU A 26 7.76 0.28 -1.51
C GLU A 26 8.43 0.81 -0.26
N GLU A 27 8.38 0.02 0.79
CA GLU A 27 9.13 0.22 2.03
C GLU A 27 9.27 -1.11 2.75
N GLY A 28 10.52 -1.49 3.12
CA GLY A 28 10.76 -2.75 3.80
C GLY A 28 10.08 -3.94 3.12
N PRO A 29 9.30 -4.75 3.86
CA PRO A 29 8.64 -5.93 3.28
C PRO A 29 7.37 -5.61 2.49
N VAL A 30 6.97 -4.35 2.35
CA VAL A 30 5.66 -3.99 1.80
C VAL A 30 5.81 -3.22 0.49
N ALA A 31 4.99 -3.60 -0.49
CA ALA A 31 4.78 -2.83 -1.72
C ALA A 31 3.28 -2.55 -1.89
N VAL A 32 2.95 -1.33 -2.29
CA VAL A 32 1.57 -0.91 -2.58
C VAL A 32 1.50 -0.47 -4.03
N ILE A 33 0.62 -1.08 -4.79
CA ILE A 33 0.43 -0.80 -6.22
C ILE A 33 -1.00 -0.31 -6.43
N VAL A 34 -1.13 0.84 -7.07
CA VAL A 34 -2.44 1.43 -7.39
C VAL A 34 -2.64 1.43 -8.89
N ASN A 35 -3.73 0.86 -9.35
CA ASN A 35 -4.03 0.70 -10.77
C ASN A 35 -5.31 1.44 -11.13
N GLY A 36 -5.21 2.37 -12.07
CA GLY A 36 -6.38 3.02 -12.67
C GLY A 36 -7.08 4.05 -11.78
N MET A 37 -6.39 4.65 -10.81
CA MET A 37 -6.97 5.66 -9.93
C MET A 37 -7.29 6.93 -10.71
N PRO A 38 -8.53 7.47 -10.59
CA PRO A 38 -8.85 8.76 -11.19
C PRO A 38 -8.27 9.91 -10.34
N ALA A 39 -7.79 10.93 -11.01
CA ALA A 39 -7.26 12.13 -10.40
C ALA A 39 -7.73 13.39 -11.15
N LEU A 40 -7.70 14.51 -10.48
CA LEU A 40 -7.88 15.81 -11.11
C LEU A 40 -6.52 16.33 -11.58
N VAL A 41 -6.37 16.55 -12.87
CA VAL A 41 -5.11 16.96 -13.48
C VAL A 41 -5.31 18.24 -14.28
N CYS A 42 -4.46 19.24 -14.07
CA CYS A 42 -4.47 20.50 -14.83
C CYS A 42 -3.50 20.46 -16.03
N ALA A 43 -3.53 21.48 -16.85
CA ALA A 43 -2.67 21.59 -18.03
C ALA A 43 -1.17 21.62 -17.69
N LYS A 44 -0.80 22.02 -16.48
CA LYS A 44 0.58 22.00 -15.97
C LYS A 44 0.94 20.71 -15.23
N ASP A 45 0.10 19.70 -15.34
CA ASP A 45 0.29 18.37 -14.75
C ASP A 45 0.27 18.32 -13.22
N HIS A 46 -0.32 19.32 -12.57
CA HIS A 46 -0.60 19.25 -11.14
C HIS A 46 -1.73 18.26 -10.90
N LYS A 47 -1.53 17.33 -9.99
CA LYS A 47 -2.47 16.24 -9.68
C LYS A 47 -2.98 16.36 -8.28
N ARG A 48 -4.27 16.03 -8.09
CA ARG A 48 -4.85 15.87 -6.76
C ARG A 48 -5.91 14.77 -6.78
N PHE A 49 -6.23 14.28 -5.61
CA PHE A 49 -7.23 13.23 -5.46
C PHE A 49 -8.62 13.70 -5.89
N LEU A 50 -9.26 12.92 -6.76
CA LEU A 50 -10.67 13.11 -7.07
C LEU A 50 -11.54 12.73 -5.87
N TYR A 51 -11.14 11.66 -5.16
CA TYR A 51 -11.81 11.14 -3.98
C TYR A 51 -10.83 11.11 -2.79
N PRO A 52 -10.71 12.20 -2.02
CA PRO A 52 -9.83 12.23 -0.85
C PRO A 52 -10.14 11.13 0.19
N GLU A 53 -11.41 10.70 0.28
CA GLU A 53 -11.85 9.60 1.14
C GLU A 53 -11.18 8.26 0.81
N PHE A 54 -10.64 8.11 -0.40
CA PHE A 54 -9.87 6.93 -0.77
C PHE A 54 -8.61 6.78 0.10
N VAL A 55 -7.95 7.87 0.41
CA VAL A 55 -6.75 7.87 1.26
C VAL A 55 -7.09 7.28 2.63
N THR A 56 -8.20 7.70 3.23
CA THR A 56 -8.66 7.16 4.51
C THR A 56 -8.94 5.67 4.42
N ARG A 57 -9.66 5.22 3.40
CA ARG A 57 -9.94 3.79 3.19
C ARG A 57 -8.67 2.97 3.01
N LEU A 58 -7.71 3.49 2.25
CA LEU A 58 -6.43 2.82 2.03
C LEU A 58 -5.63 2.73 3.34
N MET A 59 -5.58 3.80 4.11
CA MET A 59 -4.89 3.82 5.40
C MET A 59 -5.52 2.85 6.39
N ASP A 60 -6.85 2.78 6.47
CA ASP A 60 -7.55 1.82 7.31
C ASP A 60 -7.25 0.37 6.89
N PHE A 61 -7.19 0.13 5.59
CA PHE A 61 -6.86 -1.19 5.06
C PHE A 61 -5.43 -1.62 5.43
N VAL A 62 -4.44 -0.76 5.21
CA VAL A 62 -3.03 -1.10 5.47
C VAL A 62 -2.68 -1.10 6.95
N ALA A 63 -3.50 -0.47 7.79
CA ALA A 63 -3.33 -0.48 9.24
C ALA A 63 -3.73 -1.81 9.88
N ASP A 64 -4.50 -2.63 9.19
CA ASP A 64 -4.99 -3.90 9.69
C ASP A 64 -4.13 -5.07 9.16
N PRO A 65 -3.29 -5.68 10.02
CA PRO A 65 -2.42 -6.78 9.58
C PRO A 65 -3.19 -7.97 9.02
N GLU A 66 -4.39 -8.25 9.53
CA GLU A 66 -5.21 -9.37 9.04
C GLU A 66 -5.70 -9.15 7.60
N LYS A 67 -5.89 -7.90 7.22
CA LYS A 67 -6.31 -7.55 5.85
C LYS A 67 -5.18 -7.62 4.84
N VAL A 68 -3.97 -7.21 5.22
CA VAL A 68 -2.83 -7.12 4.29
C VAL A 68 -1.96 -8.36 4.29
N ALA A 69 -1.84 -9.04 5.43
CA ALA A 69 -1.08 -10.29 5.57
C ALA A 69 -1.66 -11.10 6.74
N PRO A 70 -2.62 -12.01 6.47
CA PRO A 70 -3.25 -12.81 7.53
C PRO A 70 -2.32 -13.87 8.11
N GLN A 71 -1.14 -14.07 7.53
CA GLN A 71 -0.15 -15.00 8.05
C GLN A 71 0.32 -14.58 9.45
N PRO A 72 0.59 -15.54 10.36
CA PRO A 72 1.02 -15.20 11.71
C PRO A 72 2.38 -14.53 11.71
N PRO A 73 2.67 -13.67 12.71
CA PRO A 73 4.00 -13.11 12.88
C PRO A 73 4.96 -14.14 13.45
N ALA A 74 6.22 -14.04 13.08
CA ALA A 74 7.31 -14.80 13.67
C ALA A 74 7.58 -14.36 15.12
N VAL A 75 8.32 -15.18 15.84
CA VAL A 75 8.80 -14.85 17.18
C VAL A 75 10.20 -14.26 17.06
N LYS A 76 10.38 -13.07 17.63
CA LYS A 76 11.67 -12.38 17.66
C LYS A 76 12.45 -12.78 18.89
N ARG A 77 13.69 -13.24 18.70
CA ARG A 77 14.58 -13.66 19.78
C ARG A 77 15.95 -13.00 19.63
N GLY A 78 16.64 -12.82 20.74
CA GLY A 78 18.00 -12.30 20.81
C GLY A 78 18.08 -10.88 21.35
N LEU A 79 19.13 -10.63 22.16
CA LEU A 79 19.39 -9.32 22.78
C LEU A 79 20.17 -8.37 21.86
N PHE A 80 21.15 -8.90 21.12
CA PHE A 80 22.04 -8.11 20.29
C PHE A 80 21.83 -8.34 18.78
N LYS A 81 21.61 -9.59 18.36
CA LYS A 81 21.18 -9.94 17.01
C LYS A 81 19.76 -10.47 17.06
N LYS A 82 18.85 -9.68 16.52
CA LYS A 82 17.46 -10.07 16.41
C LYS A 82 17.27 -11.12 15.33
N ARG A 83 16.91 -12.32 15.74
CA ARG A 83 16.59 -13.43 14.86
C ARG A 83 15.11 -13.74 14.97
N TYR A 84 14.55 -14.19 13.87
CA TYR A 84 13.15 -14.54 13.82
C TYR A 84 12.99 -16.05 13.74
N HIS A 85 12.10 -16.57 14.58
CA HIS A 85 11.83 -18.00 14.69
C HIS A 85 10.38 -18.30 14.38
N CYS A 86 10.13 -19.49 13.82
CA CYS A 86 8.78 -19.94 13.50
C CYS A 86 7.89 -19.97 14.75
N SER A 87 6.72 -19.35 14.66
CA SER A 87 5.74 -19.35 15.73
C SER A 87 5.11 -20.73 15.96
N GLY A 88 5.26 -21.66 15.01
CA GLY A 88 4.75 -23.03 15.12
C GLY A 88 5.76 -24.01 15.69
N CYS A 89 6.96 -24.11 15.12
CA CYS A 89 7.94 -25.12 15.50
C CYS A 89 9.25 -24.56 16.08
N ASN A 90 9.36 -23.24 16.23
CA ASN A 90 10.51 -22.54 16.79
C ASN A 90 11.82 -22.65 15.99
N ALA A 91 11.80 -23.18 14.77
CA ALA A 91 12.96 -23.18 13.90
C ALA A 91 13.28 -21.74 13.43
N GLU A 92 14.56 -21.44 13.21
CA GLU A 92 14.95 -20.13 12.67
C GLU A 92 14.41 -19.96 11.26
N LEU A 93 13.78 -18.78 11.00
CA LEU A 93 13.29 -18.43 9.69
C LEU A 93 14.41 -17.86 8.81
N PRO A 94 14.36 -18.08 7.48
CA PRO A 94 15.30 -17.44 6.57
C PRO A 94 15.14 -15.91 6.65
N ALA A 95 16.28 -15.21 6.65
CA ALA A 95 16.28 -13.74 6.66
C ALA A 95 15.73 -13.16 5.37
N ALA A 96 16.01 -13.81 4.24
CA ALA A 96 15.48 -13.41 2.94
C ALA A 96 14.05 -13.92 2.74
N PRO A 97 13.16 -13.12 2.11
CA PRO A 97 11.81 -13.59 1.82
C PRO A 97 11.81 -14.78 0.87
N THR A 98 10.89 -15.72 1.09
CA THR A 98 10.69 -16.90 0.24
C THR A 98 9.44 -16.81 -0.63
N GLY A 99 8.60 -15.80 -0.41
CA GLY A 99 7.38 -15.58 -1.14
C GLY A 99 6.76 -14.25 -0.73
N LYS A 100 5.53 -14.03 -1.16
CA LYS A 100 4.78 -12.83 -0.81
C LYS A 100 3.30 -13.09 -0.72
N SER A 101 2.63 -12.38 0.19
CA SER A 101 1.18 -12.28 0.25
C SER A 101 0.73 -11.15 -0.68
N GLU A 102 -0.34 -11.37 -1.43
CA GLU A 102 -0.99 -10.32 -2.21
C GLU A 102 -2.43 -10.18 -1.77
N ARG A 103 -2.81 -8.97 -1.40
CA ARG A 103 -4.17 -8.63 -1.02
C ARG A 103 -4.65 -7.43 -1.82
N GLY A 104 -5.86 -7.53 -2.36
CA GLY A 104 -6.47 -6.47 -3.14
C GLY A 104 -7.50 -5.69 -2.34
N LEU A 105 -7.56 -4.39 -2.59
CA LEU A 105 -8.63 -3.51 -2.17
C LEU A 105 -9.26 -2.94 -3.42
N ASP A 106 -10.54 -3.26 -3.64
CA ASP A 106 -11.30 -2.67 -4.73
C ASP A 106 -11.90 -1.34 -4.25
N ALA A 107 -11.53 -0.26 -4.93
CA ALA A 107 -12.04 1.06 -4.64
C ALA A 107 -13.16 1.40 -5.63
N SER A 108 -14.36 1.60 -5.10
CA SER A 108 -15.53 1.96 -5.89
C SER A 108 -16.16 3.23 -5.32
N PHE A 109 -16.32 4.22 -6.17
CA PHE A 109 -16.94 5.50 -5.82
C PHE A 109 -18.05 5.80 -6.81
N LYS A 110 -19.05 6.54 -6.33
CA LYS A 110 -20.18 6.95 -7.16
C LYS A 110 -19.69 7.76 -8.36
N ASN A 111 -20.15 7.40 -9.56
CA ASN A 111 -19.82 8.07 -10.82
C ASN A 111 -18.34 7.98 -11.25
N ALA A 112 -17.64 6.95 -10.79
CA ALA A 112 -16.26 6.70 -11.22
C ALA A 112 -16.08 5.25 -11.63
N THR A 113 -15.12 5.00 -12.52
CA THR A 113 -14.67 3.65 -12.83
C THR A 113 -13.98 3.06 -11.59
N PRO A 114 -14.36 1.85 -11.14
CA PRO A 114 -13.67 1.19 -10.07
C PRO A 114 -12.18 0.99 -10.40
N PHE A 115 -11.35 1.11 -9.39
CA PHE A 115 -9.91 0.88 -9.52
C PHE A 115 -9.42 -0.03 -8.40
N LYS A 116 -8.21 -0.53 -8.54
CA LYS A 116 -7.69 -1.56 -7.65
C LYS A 116 -6.38 -1.17 -7.02
N VAL A 117 -6.28 -1.47 -5.73
CA VAL A 117 -5.02 -1.43 -4.98
C VAL A 117 -4.60 -2.83 -4.64
N VAL A 118 -3.33 -3.15 -4.86
CA VAL A 118 -2.73 -4.43 -4.45
C VAL A 118 -1.64 -4.13 -3.43
N VAL A 119 -1.72 -4.80 -2.28
CA VAL A 119 -0.69 -4.73 -1.24
C VAL A 119 0.04 -6.07 -1.23
N GLN A 120 1.35 -6.01 -1.44
CA GLN A 120 2.25 -7.16 -1.38
C GLN A 120 3.06 -7.10 -0.09
N VAL A 121 3.11 -8.22 0.63
CA VAL A 121 3.90 -8.33 1.85
C VAL A 121 4.81 -9.54 1.75
N ALA A 122 6.10 -9.35 2.01
CA ALA A 122 7.09 -10.42 1.99
C ALA A 122 6.76 -11.48 3.05
N LEU A 123 6.83 -12.74 2.64
CA LEU A 123 6.62 -13.89 3.51
C LEU A 123 7.90 -14.71 3.66
N HIS A 124 8.03 -15.34 4.81
CA HIS A 124 9.15 -16.22 5.15
C HIS A 124 8.60 -17.60 5.49
N LYS A 125 8.94 -18.60 4.68
CA LYS A 125 8.49 -19.98 4.88
C LYS A 125 9.45 -20.72 5.79
N CYS A 126 8.92 -21.34 6.83
CA CYS A 126 9.71 -22.19 7.72
C CYS A 126 10.16 -23.46 6.98
N ALA A 127 11.46 -23.72 6.95
CA ALA A 127 12.02 -24.94 6.36
C ALA A 127 11.64 -26.19 7.15
N GLY A 128 11.34 -26.06 8.45
CA GLY A 128 10.98 -27.16 9.32
C GLY A 128 9.53 -27.64 9.15
N CYS A 129 8.56 -26.71 9.26
CA CYS A 129 7.14 -27.07 9.23
C CYS A 129 6.35 -26.51 8.04
N GLY A 130 6.97 -25.69 7.18
CA GLY A 130 6.33 -25.13 5.99
C GLY A 130 5.41 -23.95 6.23
N ARG A 131 5.28 -23.47 7.48
CA ARG A 131 4.42 -22.33 7.80
C ARG A 131 4.97 -21.04 7.18
N GLU A 132 4.13 -20.31 6.47
CA GLU A 132 4.45 -18.99 5.95
C GLU A 132 4.12 -17.92 6.99
N GLN A 133 5.04 -17.00 7.22
CA GLN A 133 4.94 -15.99 8.27
C GLN A 133 5.46 -14.65 7.79
N VAL A 134 4.97 -13.57 8.40
CA VAL A 134 5.62 -12.26 8.36
C VAL A 134 6.62 -12.18 9.53
N LEU A 135 7.68 -11.39 9.39
CA LEU A 135 8.65 -11.26 10.48
C LEU A 135 8.07 -10.47 11.66
N SER A 136 7.33 -9.39 11.38
CA SER A 136 6.75 -8.55 12.42
C SER A 136 5.52 -7.82 11.90
N ASN A 137 4.39 -7.91 12.60
CA ASN A 137 3.20 -7.12 12.27
C ASN A 137 3.43 -5.61 12.40
N GLU A 138 4.23 -5.20 13.37
CA GLU A 138 4.57 -3.78 13.57
C GLU A 138 5.39 -3.24 12.39
N GLU A 139 6.37 -4.02 11.92
CA GLU A 139 7.15 -3.67 10.74
C GLU A 139 6.28 -3.60 9.49
N VAL A 140 5.38 -4.56 9.29
CA VAL A 140 4.45 -4.56 8.16
C VAL A 140 3.57 -3.31 8.18
N ALA A 141 2.96 -2.98 9.31
CA ALA A 141 2.09 -1.81 9.44
C ALA A 141 2.87 -0.50 9.19
N GLY A 142 4.01 -0.33 9.82
CA GLY A 142 4.85 0.86 9.65
C GLY A 142 5.36 1.02 8.22
N SER A 143 5.79 -0.08 7.60
CA SER A 143 6.24 -0.09 6.21
C SER A 143 5.10 0.19 5.24
N ALA A 144 3.90 -0.31 5.51
CA ALA A 144 2.74 -0.09 4.66
C ALA A 144 2.37 1.40 4.56
N PHE A 145 2.37 2.13 5.67
CA PHE A 145 2.15 3.58 5.66
C PHE A 145 3.19 4.31 4.80
N LYS A 146 4.45 3.97 4.97
CA LYS A 146 5.54 4.57 4.19
C LYS A 146 5.47 4.19 2.71
N ALA A 147 5.11 2.96 2.40
CA ALA A 147 4.93 2.51 1.01
C ALA A 147 3.81 3.28 0.31
N VAL A 148 2.68 3.53 0.99
CA VAL A 148 1.60 4.37 0.47
C VAL A 148 2.10 5.79 0.17
N ALA A 149 2.80 6.40 1.12
CA ALA A 149 3.36 7.75 0.94
C ALA A 149 4.35 7.80 -0.23
N HIS A 150 5.22 6.81 -0.36
CA HIS A 150 6.15 6.72 -1.49
C HIS A 150 5.43 6.56 -2.82
N GLY A 151 4.37 5.78 -2.88
CA GLY A 151 3.56 5.60 -4.08
C GLY A 151 2.92 6.90 -4.55
N PHE A 152 2.27 7.62 -3.65
CA PHE A 152 1.65 8.91 -3.99
C PHE A 152 2.70 9.95 -4.40
N ARG A 153 3.84 9.96 -3.74
CA ARG A 153 4.95 10.85 -4.10
C ARG A 153 5.50 10.51 -5.50
N ALA A 154 5.65 9.23 -5.81
CA ALA A 154 6.09 8.78 -7.14
C ALA A 154 5.10 9.17 -8.24
N ALA A 155 3.81 9.17 -7.95
CA ALA A 155 2.76 9.61 -8.86
C ALA A 155 2.60 11.14 -8.90
N ASP A 156 3.32 11.87 -8.08
CA ASP A 156 3.22 13.32 -7.91
C ASP A 156 1.79 13.80 -7.62
N ILE A 157 1.07 13.02 -6.80
CA ILE A 157 -0.27 13.38 -6.38
C ILE A 157 -0.27 13.90 -4.95
N HIS A 158 -0.97 15.00 -4.71
CA HIS A 158 -0.97 15.70 -3.44
C HIS A 158 -2.39 15.93 -2.94
N THR A 159 -2.56 15.92 -1.62
CA THR A 159 -3.84 16.15 -0.98
C THR A 159 -4.23 17.61 -0.90
N ASP A 160 -3.26 18.49 -0.95
CA ASP A 160 -3.37 19.93 -0.71
C ASP A 160 -3.37 20.80 -1.98
N ARG A 161 -3.31 20.18 -3.15
CA ARG A 161 -3.36 20.89 -4.45
C ARG A 161 -4.73 20.95 -5.09
#